data_30859c975811671c3f2b3a8b6c341919
#
_entry.id   30859c975811671c3f2b3a8b6c341919
#
_cell.length_a   1.000
_cell.length_b   1.000
_cell.length_c   1.000
_cell.angle_alpha   90.00
_cell.angle_beta   90.00
_cell.angle_gamma   90.00
#
_symmetry.space_group_name_H-M   'P 1'
#
loop_
_entity.id
_entity.type
_entity.pdbx_description
1 polymer ?
#
loop_
_entity_poly.entity_id
_entity_poly.type
_entity_poly.pdbx_seq_one_letter_code
_entity_poly.pdbx_strand_id
1 'polypeptide(L)'
;MAPRQCALAVVFAVCLVAGVALAAEPPGLPNPFYAMDTAFRRPGLTQEQQFKLVKELGYDGIGWHDEPPDRAKANAEAMEKLGLKMSAIYCAAKVTPAGTLSHSPRLPALMAALKGHGTIIWLHIGGKGPAFDTLGGKEALVKTLRSLADTAAANQLRIAIYPHVGEWTAKFADAVKLAKVVDHPQFGVSFNLCHAMAMGEEKALPALLEQAKPVLVTATICGADAGVTGGNWRRLIQTLDKGTYDVGIVLRELKQIGFTGPIGFQGYGIKGGARSILAPTIGAWRKLSAAAAQRP
;
A
#
# COMPACT_ATOMS: atom_id res chain seq x y z
N MET A 1 -22.27 65.65 62.18
CA MET A 1 -21.66 65.47 60.86
C MET A 1 -21.23 64.03 60.73
N ALA A 2 -21.98 63.23 59.96
CA ALA A 2 -21.68 61.82 59.76
C ALA A 2 -21.01 61.62 58.38
N PRO A 3 -19.98 60.73 58.26
CA PRO A 3 -19.32 60.50 56.98
C PRO A 3 -20.13 59.49 56.09
N ARG A 4 -20.32 59.90 54.86
CA ARG A 4 -20.91 59.05 53.84
C ARG A 4 -19.89 58.01 53.38
N GLN A 5 -20.21 56.73 53.54
CA GLN A 5 -19.47 55.62 52.94
C GLN A 5 -19.91 55.43 51.48
N CYS A 6 -18.99 55.58 50.54
CA CYS A 6 -19.17 55.21 49.14
C CYS A 6 -18.86 53.74 48.98
N ALA A 7 -19.86 52.93 48.65
CA ALA A 7 -19.66 51.51 48.28
C ALA A 7 -19.26 51.44 46.76
N LEU A 8 -18.08 50.93 46.50
CA LEU A 8 -17.59 50.69 45.14
C LEU A 8 -18.08 49.28 44.72
N ALA A 9 -19.00 49.21 43.78
CA ALA A 9 -19.46 47.97 43.20
C ALA A 9 -18.46 47.53 42.10
N VAL A 10 -17.73 46.44 42.34
CA VAL A 10 -16.86 45.80 41.35
C VAL A 10 -17.70 44.80 40.57
N VAL A 11 -17.95 45.11 39.30
CA VAL A 11 -18.62 44.19 38.36
C VAL A 11 -17.58 43.25 37.76
N PHE A 12 -17.61 42.00 38.15
CA PHE A 12 -16.82 40.94 37.49
C PHE A 12 -17.53 40.54 36.20
N ALA A 13 -16.96 40.90 35.06
CA ALA A 13 -17.37 40.37 33.75
C ALA A 13 -16.75 38.96 33.57
N VAL A 14 -17.57 37.95 33.69
CA VAL A 14 -17.18 36.56 33.37
C VAL A 14 -17.24 36.39 31.83
N CYS A 15 -16.10 36.44 31.17
CA CYS A 15 -16.00 36.07 29.76
C CYS A 15 -16.13 34.54 29.64
N LEU A 16 -17.30 34.04 29.24
CA LEU A 16 -17.46 32.66 28.76
C LEU A 16 -16.73 32.50 27.43
N VAL A 17 -15.54 31.92 27.45
CA VAL A 17 -14.88 31.41 26.24
C VAL A 17 -15.58 30.11 25.88
N ALA A 18 -16.51 30.17 24.92
CA ALA A 18 -17.07 28.97 24.30
C ALA A 18 -15.95 28.25 23.53
N GLY A 19 -15.35 27.26 24.14
CA GLY A 19 -14.43 26.35 23.46
C GLY A 19 -15.19 25.60 22.37
N VAL A 20 -14.93 25.91 21.11
CA VAL A 20 -15.38 25.09 19.98
C VAL A 20 -14.62 23.75 20.12
N ALA A 21 -15.28 22.74 20.65
CA ALA A 21 -14.79 21.38 20.61
C ALA A 21 -14.72 20.97 19.12
N LEU A 22 -13.52 20.92 18.56
CA LEU A 22 -13.31 20.28 17.26
C LEU A 22 -13.79 18.83 17.41
N ALA A 23 -14.89 18.49 16.74
CA ALA A 23 -15.35 17.12 16.70
C ALA A 23 -14.21 16.23 16.19
N ALA A 24 -13.87 15.19 16.93
CA ALA A 24 -12.87 14.23 16.49
C ALA A 24 -13.29 13.67 15.11
N GLU A 25 -12.37 13.61 14.17
CA GLU A 25 -12.66 13.00 12.87
C GLU A 25 -13.16 11.56 13.12
N PRO A 26 -14.21 11.13 12.40
CA PRO A 26 -14.73 9.77 12.57
C PRO A 26 -13.63 8.76 12.22
N PRO A 27 -13.59 7.62 12.93
CA PRO A 27 -12.59 6.60 12.69
C PRO A 27 -12.68 6.09 11.25
N GLY A 28 -11.53 5.99 10.58
CA GLY A 28 -11.42 5.43 9.23
C GLY A 28 -11.38 3.90 9.22
N LEU A 29 -11.05 3.34 8.06
CA LEU A 29 -10.78 1.91 7.92
C LEU A 29 -9.60 1.51 8.82
N PRO A 30 -9.62 0.29 9.42
CA PRO A 30 -8.58 -0.17 10.34
C PRO A 30 -7.27 -0.56 9.62
N ASN A 31 -7.23 -0.49 8.30
CA ASN A 31 -6.09 -0.88 7.49
C ASN A 31 -4.89 0.04 7.74
N PRO A 32 -3.69 -0.49 8.05
CA PRO A 32 -2.48 0.29 8.07
C PRO A 32 -2.23 0.95 6.70
N PHE A 33 -1.87 2.24 6.71
CA PHE A 33 -1.61 2.99 5.47
C PHE A 33 -0.13 3.31 5.31
N TYR A 34 0.51 2.78 4.25
CA TYR A 34 1.92 2.98 4.00
C TYR A 34 2.19 3.79 2.72
N ALA A 35 3.34 4.45 2.66
CA ALA A 35 3.81 5.12 1.46
C ALA A 35 4.85 4.26 0.73
N MET A 36 4.74 4.13 -0.59
CA MET A 36 5.83 3.56 -1.37
C MET A 36 6.98 4.56 -1.48
N ASP A 37 8.22 4.08 -1.41
CA ASP A 37 9.44 4.89 -1.45
C ASP A 37 9.54 5.74 -2.72
N THR A 38 8.95 5.28 -3.82
CA THR A 38 8.85 6.03 -5.08
C THR A 38 8.14 7.38 -4.94
N ALA A 39 7.34 7.57 -3.89
CA ALA A 39 6.64 8.83 -3.59
C ALA A 39 7.54 9.87 -2.91
N PHE A 40 8.57 9.45 -2.18
CA PHE A 40 9.34 10.35 -1.32
C PHE A 40 10.86 10.20 -1.40
N ARG A 41 11.40 9.18 -2.06
CA ARG A 41 12.83 9.04 -2.33
C ARG A 41 13.28 10.12 -3.32
N ARG A 42 13.69 11.28 -2.78
CA ARG A 42 14.03 12.49 -3.53
C ARG A 42 15.44 12.97 -3.17
N PRO A 43 16.17 13.62 -4.08
CA PRO A 43 17.41 14.33 -3.74
C PRO A 43 17.16 15.35 -2.62
N GLY A 44 18.19 15.57 -1.80
CA GLY A 44 18.16 16.57 -0.73
C GLY A 44 17.66 16.08 0.62
N LEU A 45 17.14 14.87 0.74
CA LEU A 45 16.82 14.23 2.02
C LEU A 45 17.66 12.97 2.22
N THR A 46 18.28 12.85 3.40
CA THR A 46 18.86 11.57 3.81
C THR A 46 17.77 10.52 4.03
N GLN A 47 18.14 9.26 4.01
CA GLN A 47 17.18 8.16 4.25
C GLN A 47 16.49 8.31 5.62
N GLU A 48 17.22 8.68 6.66
CA GLU A 48 16.66 8.91 7.99
C GLU A 48 15.64 10.07 7.99
N GLN A 49 15.94 11.17 7.29
CA GLN A 49 15.02 12.29 7.14
C GLN A 49 13.75 11.88 6.36
N GLN A 50 13.88 10.99 5.38
CA GLN A 50 12.75 10.44 4.64
C GLN A 50 11.85 9.61 5.56
N PHE A 51 12.40 8.73 6.38
CA PHE A 51 11.63 7.93 7.35
C PHE A 51 10.95 8.81 8.40
N LYS A 52 11.66 9.79 8.97
CA LYS A 52 11.10 10.75 9.92
C LYS A 52 9.92 11.54 9.31
N LEU A 53 10.04 11.98 8.05
CA LEU A 53 8.97 12.68 7.34
C LEU A 53 7.72 11.80 7.17
N VAL A 54 7.89 10.54 6.77
CA VAL A 54 6.78 9.59 6.61
C VAL A 54 6.07 9.39 7.95
N LYS A 55 6.83 9.20 9.04
CA LYS A 55 6.26 9.07 10.39
C LYS A 55 5.57 10.34 10.87
N GLU A 56 6.19 11.49 10.72
CA GLU A 56 5.64 12.80 11.10
C GLU A 56 4.27 13.06 10.45
N LEU A 57 4.12 12.67 9.19
CA LEU A 57 2.87 12.83 8.46
C LEU A 57 1.78 11.83 8.88
N GLY A 58 2.13 10.78 9.63
CA GLY A 58 1.19 9.82 10.20
C GLY A 58 0.91 8.61 9.31
N TYR A 59 1.85 8.21 8.48
CA TYR A 59 1.83 6.89 7.83
C TYR A 59 2.24 5.79 8.82
N ASP A 60 1.77 4.57 8.58
CA ASP A 60 2.05 3.41 9.42
C ASP A 60 3.28 2.61 8.92
N GLY A 61 3.70 2.82 7.68
CA GLY A 61 4.80 2.07 7.10
C GLY A 61 5.29 2.59 5.76
N ILE A 62 6.20 1.81 5.20
CA ILE A 62 6.89 2.11 3.93
C ILE A 62 6.92 0.84 3.06
N GLY A 63 6.58 0.99 1.78
CA GLY A 63 6.93 0.02 0.73
C GLY A 63 8.32 0.37 0.19
N TRP A 64 9.26 -0.59 0.24
CA TRP A 64 10.67 -0.34 -0.02
C TRP A 64 11.15 -1.03 -1.30
N HIS A 65 12.21 -0.52 -1.90
CA HIS A 65 12.83 -1.11 -3.09
C HIS A 65 13.72 -2.31 -2.74
N ASP A 66 14.06 -3.16 -3.75
CA ASP A 66 15.01 -4.26 -3.58
C ASP A 66 16.40 -3.75 -3.20
N GLU A 67 16.99 -4.39 -2.22
CA GLU A 67 18.36 -4.08 -1.75
C GLU A 67 19.03 -5.34 -1.13
N PRO A 68 20.34 -5.30 -0.85
CA PRO A 68 21.03 -6.41 -0.17
C PRO A 68 20.39 -6.76 1.17
N PRO A 69 20.36 -8.06 1.56
CA PRO A 69 19.69 -8.55 2.77
C PRO A 69 20.05 -7.78 4.05
N ASP A 70 21.34 -7.51 4.28
CA ASP A 70 21.81 -6.79 5.47
C ASP A 70 21.29 -5.35 5.53
N ARG A 71 21.22 -4.69 4.38
CA ARG A 71 20.67 -3.34 4.27
C ARG A 71 19.17 -3.34 4.48
N ALA A 72 18.47 -4.30 3.90
CA ALA A 72 17.02 -4.44 4.09
C ALA A 72 16.68 -4.64 5.57
N LYS A 73 17.42 -5.51 6.27
CA LYS A 73 17.29 -5.70 7.71
C LYS A 73 17.54 -4.40 8.48
N ALA A 74 18.67 -3.74 8.24
CA ALA A 74 19.01 -2.48 8.92
C ALA A 74 17.96 -1.39 8.70
N ASN A 75 17.37 -1.33 7.49
CA ASN A 75 16.31 -0.39 7.15
C ASN A 75 14.97 -0.75 7.81
N ALA A 76 14.61 -2.03 7.88
CA ALA A 76 13.43 -2.48 8.62
C ALA A 76 13.54 -2.12 10.11
N GLU A 77 14.69 -2.40 10.74
CA GLU A 77 14.98 -2.04 12.13
C GLU A 77 14.95 -0.51 12.36
N ALA A 78 15.50 0.29 11.42
CA ALA A 78 15.47 1.75 11.49
C ALA A 78 14.03 2.30 11.37
N MET A 79 13.20 1.73 10.53
CA MET A 79 11.78 2.07 10.43
C MET A 79 11.04 1.72 11.74
N GLU A 80 11.27 0.53 12.30
CA GLU A 80 10.64 0.07 13.55
C GLU A 80 10.98 0.96 14.75
N LYS A 81 12.22 1.43 14.86
CA LYS A 81 12.63 2.40 15.90
C LYS A 81 11.84 3.71 15.83
N LEU A 82 11.30 4.05 14.67
CA LEU A 82 10.43 5.21 14.48
C LEU A 82 8.93 4.86 14.60
N GLY A 83 8.60 3.57 14.88
CA GLY A 83 7.23 3.08 14.88
C GLY A 83 6.61 3.05 13.49
N LEU A 84 7.42 2.83 12.46
CA LEU A 84 7.00 2.51 11.09
C LEU A 84 7.25 1.03 10.82
N LYS A 85 6.56 0.48 9.83
CA LYS A 85 6.79 -0.89 9.35
C LYS A 85 7.36 -0.86 7.93
N MET A 86 8.32 -1.72 7.62
CA MET A 86 8.61 -2.07 6.22
C MET A 86 7.46 -2.94 5.72
N SER A 87 6.42 -2.32 5.17
CA SER A 87 5.17 -3.01 4.82
C SER A 87 5.34 -3.97 3.65
N ALA A 88 6.17 -3.62 2.69
CA ALA A 88 6.50 -4.47 1.55
C ALA A 88 7.90 -4.17 1.03
N ILE A 89 8.52 -5.15 0.36
CA ILE A 89 9.78 -4.97 -0.37
C ILE A 89 9.65 -5.55 -1.78
N TYR A 90 10.12 -4.80 -2.79
CA TYR A 90 10.11 -5.24 -4.18
C TYR A 90 11.08 -6.38 -4.41
N CYS A 91 10.64 -7.41 -5.13
CA CYS A 91 11.47 -8.50 -5.58
C CYS A 91 11.08 -8.91 -6.99
N ALA A 92 12.05 -9.38 -7.77
CA ALA A 92 11.86 -9.76 -9.16
C ALA A 92 12.00 -11.27 -9.36
N ALA A 93 11.14 -11.80 -10.21
CA ALA A 93 11.28 -13.14 -10.79
C ALA A 93 11.06 -13.09 -12.31
N LYS A 94 11.49 -14.10 -13.02
CA LYS A 94 11.27 -14.24 -14.47
C LYS A 94 10.78 -15.64 -14.79
N VAL A 95 9.81 -15.74 -15.68
CA VAL A 95 9.25 -16.99 -16.16
C VAL A 95 9.52 -17.20 -17.65
N THR A 96 9.75 -18.45 -18.04
CA THR A 96 9.88 -18.86 -19.43
C THR A 96 8.57 -19.45 -19.96
N PRO A 97 8.37 -19.55 -21.29
CA PRO A 97 7.19 -20.20 -21.88
C PRO A 97 6.99 -21.66 -21.42
N ALA A 98 8.08 -22.35 -21.07
CA ALA A 98 8.03 -23.71 -20.52
C ALA A 98 7.57 -23.76 -19.04
N GLY A 99 7.34 -22.59 -18.39
CA GLY A 99 6.96 -22.54 -16.98
C GLY A 99 8.13 -22.68 -16.01
N THR A 100 9.36 -22.47 -16.46
CA THR A 100 10.52 -22.39 -15.56
C THR A 100 10.57 -21.00 -14.94
N LEU A 101 10.55 -20.93 -13.61
CA LEU A 101 10.69 -19.67 -12.87
C LEU A 101 12.12 -19.51 -12.35
N SER A 102 12.71 -18.36 -12.57
CA SER A 102 13.97 -17.95 -11.95
C SER A 102 13.77 -16.68 -11.11
N HIS A 103 14.53 -16.57 -10.03
CA HIS A 103 14.52 -15.39 -9.14
C HIS A 103 15.95 -15.07 -8.73
N SER A 104 16.16 -13.90 -8.10
CA SER A 104 17.46 -13.55 -7.53
C SER A 104 17.93 -14.63 -6.54
N PRO A 105 19.19 -15.10 -6.62
CA PRO A 105 19.75 -16.01 -5.61
C PRO A 105 19.79 -15.39 -4.20
N ARG A 106 19.68 -14.06 -4.09
CA ARG A 106 19.59 -13.34 -2.81
C ARG A 106 18.21 -13.46 -2.15
N LEU A 107 17.14 -13.83 -2.90
CA LEU A 107 15.77 -13.79 -2.38
C LEU A 107 15.58 -14.63 -1.10
N PRO A 108 16.07 -15.86 -0.99
CA PRO A 108 15.99 -16.62 0.26
C PRO A 108 16.75 -15.96 1.42
N ALA A 109 17.93 -15.41 1.17
CA ALA A 109 18.70 -14.68 2.17
C ALA A 109 18.00 -13.37 2.61
N LEU A 110 17.35 -12.67 1.69
CA LEU A 110 16.53 -11.50 1.99
C LEU A 110 15.35 -11.86 2.90
N MET A 111 14.64 -12.96 2.59
CA MET A 111 13.56 -13.45 3.45
C MET A 111 14.07 -13.81 4.85
N ALA A 112 15.22 -14.46 4.95
CA ALA A 112 15.84 -14.80 6.24
C ALA A 112 16.23 -13.53 7.03
N ALA A 113 16.78 -12.51 6.36
CA ALA A 113 17.16 -11.24 6.97
C ALA A 113 15.94 -10.45 7.49
N LEU A 114 14.79 -10.59 6.85
CA LEU A 114 13.54 -9.93 7.22
C LEU A 114 12.64 -10.78 8.12
N LYS A 115 13.16 -11.90 8.66
CA LYS A 115 12.40 -12.77 9.55
C LYS A 115 11.81 -12.01 10.75
N GLY A 116 10.50 -12.16 10.96
CA GLY A 116 9.80 -11.54 12.08
C GLY A 116 9.37 -10.08 11.89
N HIS A 117 9.88 -9.38 10.84
CA HIS A 117 9.46 -8.01 10.54
C HIS A 117 8.07 -7.93 9.89
N GLY A 118 7.49 -9.07 9.47
CA GLY A 118 6.17 -9.14 8.85
C GLY A 118 6.08 -8.38 7.54
N THR A 119 7.20 -8.17 6.86
CA THR A 119 7.31 -7.53 5.56
C THR A 119 6.70 -8.42 4.48
N ILE A 120 5.94 -7.84 3.56
CA ILE A 120 5.42 -8.56 2.39
C ILE A 120 6.48 -8.56 1.30
N ILE A 121 6.84 -9.75 0.81
CA ILE A 121 7.68 -9.91 -0.38
C ILE A 121 6.81 -9.61 -1.61
N TRP A 122 7.04 -8.46 -2.22
CA TRP A 122 6.25 -7.97 -3.36
C TRP A 122 6.90 -8.43 -4.64
N LEU A 123 6.41 -9.57 -5.16
CA LEU A 123 7.05 -10.28 -6.26
C LEU A 123 6.43 -9.91 -7.60
N HIS A 124 7.13 -9.12 -8.42
CA HIS A 124 6.75 -8.95 -9.83
C HIS A 124 7.41 -10.03 -10.70
N ILE A 125 6.65 -10.59 -11.64
CA ILE A 125 7.06 -11.72 -12.45
C ILE A 125 7.07 -11.31 -13.91
N GLY A 126 8.28 -11.06 -14.42
CA GLY A 126 8.52 -10.73 -15.82
C GLY A 126 8.74 -11.96 -16.70
N GLY A 127 9.14 -11.70 -17.94
CA GLY A 127 9.43 -12.74 -18.93
C GLY A 127 8.20 -13.08 -19.80
N LYS A 128 8.23 -14.29 -20.37
CA LYS A 128 7.15 -14.83 -21.23
C LYS A 128 6.75 -16.19 -20.69
N GLY A 129 5.80 -16.20 -19.75
CA GLY A 129 5.29 -17.42 -19.16
C GLY A 129 4.20 -18.11 -19.99
N PRO A 130 3.70 -19.26 -19.51
CA PRO A 130 2.57 -19.95 -20.12
C PRO A 130 1.30 -19.08 -20.04
N ALA A 131 0.30 -19.40 -20.85
CA ALA A 131 -1.01 -18.77 -20.76
C ALA A 131 -1.69 -19.12 -19.42
N PHE A 132 -2.51 -18.20 -18.89
CA PHE A 132 -3.12 -18.36 -17.57
C PHE A 132 -4.26 -19.39 -17.52
N ASP A 133 -4.79 -19.78 -18.65
CA ASP A 133 -5.75 -20.88 -18.78
C ASP A 133 -5.08 -22.28 -18.75
N THR A 134 -3.77 -22.33 -18.98
CA THR A 134 -2.98 -23.57 -18.98
C THR A 134 -2.11 -23.76 -17.72
N LEU A 135 -2.26 -22.93 -16.69
CA LEU A 135 -1.43 -22.96 -15.47
C LEU A 135 -1.55 -24.29 -14.72
N GLY A 136 -2.70 -24.96 -14.76
CA GLY A 136 -2.90 -26.27 -14.12
C GLY A 136 -1.97 -27.35 -14.64
N GLY A 137 -1.47 -27.23 -15.88
CA GLY A 137 -0.47 -28.13 -16.47
C GLY A 137 0.98 -27.69 -16.29
N LYS A 138 1.26 -26.67 -15.46
CA LYS A 138 2.59 -26.10 -15.25
C LYS A 138 3.12 -26.38 -13.84
N GLU A 139 3.16 -27.66 -13.49
CA GLU A 139 3.55 -28.13 -12.15
C GLU A 139 4.90 -27.59 -11.69
N ALA A 140 5.90 -27.48 -12.57
CA ALA A 140 7.22 -26.94 -12.23
C ALA A 140 7.16 -25.48 -11.76
N LEU A 141 6.35 -24.63 -12.43
CA LEU A 141 6.13 -23.24 -12.03
C LEU A 141 5.44 -23.17 -10.66
N VAL A 142 4.35 -23.89 -10.52
CA VAL A 142 3.56 -23.91 -9.27
C VAL A 142 4.41 -24.46 -8.12
N LYS A 143 5.17 -25.52 -8.34
CA LYS A 143 6.10 -26.10 -7.35
C LYS A 143 7.15 -25.08 -6.90
N THR A 144 7.75 -24.32 -7.83
CA THR A 144 8.74 -23.30 -7.49
C THR A 144 8.11 -22.17 -6.66
N LEU A 145 6.91 -21.70 -7.03
CA LEU A 145 6.20 -20.66 -6.28
C LEU A 145 5.80 -21.15 -4.89
N ARG A 146 5.37 -22.41 -4.74
CA ARG A 146 5.11 -23.03 -3.43
C ARG A 146 6.37 -23.11 -2.58
N SER A 147 7.49 -23.52 -3.14
CA SER A 147 8.77 -23.57 -2.42
C SER A 147 9.22 -22.19 -1.93
N LEU A 148 8.99 -21.13 -2.72
CA LEU A 148 9.22 -19.76 -2.27
C LEU A 148 8.27 -19.39 -1.13
N ALA A 149 7.00 -19.80 -1.20
CA ALA A 149 6.00 -19.55 -0.16
C ALA A 149 6.33 -20.32 1.13
N ASP A 150 6.84 -21.55 1.05
CA ASP A 150 7.36 -22.30 2.19
C ASP A 150 8.53 -21.56 2.86
N THR A 151 9.44 -21.00 2.03
CA THR A 151 10.57 -20.19 2.53
C THR A 151 10.06 -18.93 3.23
N ALA A 152 9.06 -18.25 2.68
CA ALA A 152 8.43 -17.09 3.31
C ALA A 152 7.77 -17.48 4.64
N ALA A 153 7.04 -18.61 4.67
CA ALA A 153 6.39 -19.13 5.87
C ALA A 153 7.40 -19.41 7.01
N ALA A 154 8.53 -20.06 6.70
CA ALA A 154 9.61 -20.34 7.66
C ALA A 154 10.22 -19.05 8.25
N ASN A 155 10.08 -17.92 7.56
CA ASN A 155 10.53 -16.61 7.99
C ASN A 155 9.40 -15.68 8.48
N GLN A 156 8.18 -16.21 8.66
CA GLN A 156 7.01 -15.44 9.11
C GLN A 156 6.66 -14.28 8.16
N LEU A 157 6.89 -14.47 6.87
CA LEU A 157 6.62 -13.51 5.80
C LEU A 157 5.50 -14.01 4.90
N ARG A 158 5.00 -13.15 4.04
CA ARG A 158 4.06 -13.48 2.96
C ARG A 158 4.61 -13.01 1.62
N ILE A 159 4.27 -13.73 0.56
CA ILE A 159 4.52 -13.30 -0.82
C ILE A 159 3.22 -12.75 -1.40
N ALA A 160 3.29 -11.61 -2.05
CA ALA A 160 2.22 -11.07 -2.87
C ALA A 160 2.72 -10.90 -4.30
N ILE A 161 2.08 -11.54 -5.28
CA ILE A 161 2.33 -11.22 -6.69
C ILE A 161 1.94 -9.76 -6.90
N TYR A 162 2.84 -9.00 -7.51
CA TYR A 162 2.62 -7.60 -7.86
C TYR A 162 2.32 -7.48 -9.35
N PRO A 163 1.04 -7.33 -9.75
CA PRO A 163 0.69 -7.09 -11.14
C PRO A 163 1.31 -5.78 -11.64
N HIS A 164 2.07 -5.86 -12.72
CA HIS A 164 2.79 -4.71 -13.25
C HIS A 164 2.72 -4.69 -14.79
N VAL A 165 2.31 -3.56 -15.37
CA VAL A 165 2.26 -3.37 -16.82
C VAL A 165 3.62 -3.67 -17.42
N GLY A 166 3.63 -4.45 -18.51
CA GLY A 166 4.87 -4.89 -19.18
C GLY A 166 5.45 -6.20 -18.63
N GLU A 167 4.96 -6.70 -17.52
CA GLU A 167 5.37 -7.97 -16.94
C GLU A 167 4.44 -9.13 -17.38
N TRP A 168 4.84 -10.37 -17.14
CA TRP A 168 4.00 -11.53 -17.42
C TRP A 168 2.69 -11.49 -16.62
N THR A 169 2.76 -11.14 -15.35
CA THR A 169 1.59 -10.91 -14.49
C THR A 169 1.08 -9.47 -14.59
N ALA A 170 0.80 -8.97 -15.80
CA ALA A 170 0.39 -7.58 -15.98
C ALA A 170 -1.02 -7.30 -15.46
N LYS A 171 -1.97 -8.23 -15.65
CA LYS A 171 -3.35 -8.09 -15.23
C LYS A 171 -3.57 -8.58 -13.80
N PHE A 172 -4.38 -7.85 -13.04
CA PHE A 172 -4.78 -8.27 -11.70
C PHE A 172 -5.57 -9.58 -11.74
N ALA A 173 -6.50 -9.73 -12.70
CA ALA A 173 -7.25 -10.97 -12.91
C ALA A 173 -6.35 -12.20 -13.07
N ASP A 174 -5.26 -12.08 -13.82
CA ASP A 174 -4.33 -13.19 -14.08
C ASP A 174 -3.50 -13.52 -12.84
N ALA A 175 -3.07 -12.50 -12.10
CA ALA A 175 -2.37 -12.68 -10.83
C ALA A 175 -3.26 -13.38 -9.78
N VAL A 176 -4.55 -13.05 -9.72
CA VAL A 176 -5.53 -13.75 -8.86
C VAL A 176 -5.64 -15.23 -9.25
N LYS A 177 -5.74 -15.55 -10.55
CA LYS A 177 -5.75 -16.94 -11.02
C LYS A 177 -4.48 -17.69 -10.60
N LEU A 178 -3.31 -17.09 -10.80
CA LEU A 178 -2.04 -17.69 -10.41
C LEU A 178 -1.97 -17.97 -8.91
N ALA A 179 -2.37 -16.98 -8.08
CA ALA A 179 -2.37 -17.14 -6.63
C ALA A 179 -3.28 -18.29 -6.18
N LYS A 180 -4.46 -18.43 -6.78
CA LYS A 180 -5.38 -19.56 -6.51
C LYS A 180 -4.83 -20.90 -6.93
N VAL A 181 -4.10 -20.99 -8.05
CA VAL A 181 -3.46 -22.25 -8.51
C VAL A 181 -2.28 -22.63 -7.63
N VAL A 182 -1.51 -21.64 -7.17
CA VAL A 182 -0.42 -21.89 -6.19
C VAL A 182 -0.99 -22.44 -4.89
N ASP A 183 -2.13 -21.93 -4.44
CA ASP A 183 -2.88 -22.42 -3.28
C ASP A 183 -1.98 -22.66 -2.06
N HIS A 184 -1.44 -21.56 -1.52
CA HIS A 184 -0.57 -21.61 -0.36
C HIS A 184 -0.90 -20.44 0.60
N PRO A 185 -1.03 -20.66 1.93
CA PRO A 185 -1.48 -19.63 2.88
C PRO A 185 -0.58 -18.40 2.97
N GLN A 186 0.72 -18.54 2.64
CA GLN A 186 1.67 -17.42 2.63
C GLN A 186 1.90 -16.84 1.22
N PHE A 187 1.10 -17.23 0.23
CA PHE A 187 1.19 -16.74 -1.14
C PHE A 187 -0.13 -16.14 -1.60
N GLY A 188 -0.09 -14.96 -2.14
CA GLY A 188 -1.29 -14.29 -2.63
C GLY A 188 -0.98 -13.22 -3.66
N VAL A 189 -1.84 -12.22 -3.74
CA VAL A 189 -1.77 -11.16 -4.73
C VAL A 189 -1.84 -9.78 -4.07
N SER A 190 -1.16 -8.81 -4.68
CA SER A 190 -1.32 -7.38 -4.42
C SER A 190 -2.30 -6.78 -5.43
N PHE A 191 -3.29 -6.05 -4.97
CA PHE A 191 -4.03 -5.15 -5.85
C PHE A 191 -3.23 -3.88 -6.08
N ASN A 192 -3.21 -3.37 -7.33
CA ASN A 192 -2.58 -2.09 -7.64
C ASN A 192 -3.45 -1.30 -8.61
N LEU A 193 -4.06 -0.20 -8.11
CA LEU A 193 -5.06 0.57 -8.86
C LEU A 193 -4.52 1.06 -10.21
N CYS A 194 -3.35 1.72 -10.24
CA CYS A 194 -2.86 2.32 -11.48
C CYS A 194 -2.55 1.28 -12.56
N HIS A 195 -2.04 0.10 -12.18
CA HIS A 195 -1.77 -0.97 -13.13
C HIS A 195 -3.06 -1.65 -13.62
N ALA A 196 -4.02 -1.89 -12.72
CA ALA A 196 -5.32 -2.44 -13.11
C ALA A 196 -6.05 -1.51 -14.09
N MET A 197 -6.08 -0.20 -13.83
CA MET A 197 -6.64 0.78 -14.75
C MET A 197 -5.88 0.81 -16.09
N ALA A 198 -4.55 0.83 -16.05
CA ALA A 198 -3.73 0.80 -17.27
C ALA A 198 -4.01 -0.44 -18.13
N MET A 199 -4.32 -1.57 -17.52
CA MET A 199 -4.71 -2.81 -18.20
C MET A 199 -6.19 -2.88 -18.62
N GLY A 200 -6.96 -1.80 -18.38
CA GLY A 200 -8.36 -1.71 -18.77
C GLY A 200 -9.32 -2.48 -17.85
N GLU A 201 -8.90 -2.82 -16.63
CA GLU A 201 -9.71 -3.58 -15.66
C GLU A 201 -10.62 -2.69 -14.81
N GLU A 202 -10.64 -1.36 -14.99
CA GLU A 202 -11.36 -0.38 -14.15
C GLU A 202 -12.82 -0.78 -13.88
N LYS A 203 -13.58 -1.12 -14.93
CA LYS A 203 -15.00 -1.47 -14.80
C LYS A 203 -15.23 -2.81 -14.09
N ALA A 204 -14.22 -3.67 -14.06
CA ALA A 204 -14.30 -4.99 -13.46
C ALA A 204 -13.77 -5.01 -12.01
N LEU A 205 -13.25 -3.89 -11.48
CA LEU A 205 -12.57 -3.86 -10.18
C LEU A 205 -13.41 -4.44 -9.02
N PRO A 206 -14.71 -4.12 -8.85
CA PRO A 206 -15.50 -4.71 -7.78
C PRO A 206 -15.52 -6.24 -7.85
N ALA A 207 -15.83 -6.81 -9.00
CA ALA A 207 -15.88 -8.26 -9.19
C ALA A 207 -14.50 -8.92 -9.04
N LEU A 208 -13.43 -8.26 -9.47
CA LEU A 208 -12.06 -8.76 -9.35
C LEU A 208 -11.58 -8.74 -7.88
N LEU A 209 -11.92 -7.71 -7.11
CA LEU A 209 -11.61 -7.65 -5.68
C LEU A 209 -12.36 -8.73 -4.90
N GLU A 210 -13.64 -8.96 -5.19
CA GLU A 210 -14.38 -10.08 -4.61
C GLU A 210 -13.74 -11.43 -4.94
N GLN A 211 -13.32 -11.63 -6.19
CA GLN A 211 -12.60 -12.86 -6.58
C GLN A 211 -11.24 -13.00 -5.88
N ALA A 212 -10.58 -11.88 -5.58
CA ALA A 212 -9.28 -11.87 -4.92
C ALA A 212 -9.37 -12.09 -3.41
N LYS A 213 -10.55 -11.97 -2.79
CA LYS A 213 -10.77 -12.06 -1.33
C LYS A 213 -9.94 -13.16 -0.64
N PRO A 214 -9.93 -14.44 -1.09
CA PRO A 214 -9.19 -15.50 -0.40
C PRO A 214 -7.66 -15.39 -0.51
N VAL A 215 -7.15 -14.60 -1.46
CA VAL A 215 -5.72 -14.51 -1.79
C VAL A 215 -5.16 -13.09 -1.74
N LEU A 216 -5.97 -12.08 -1.37
CA LEU A 216 -5.52 -10.70 -1.31
C LEU A 216 -4.63 -10.46 -0.08
N VAL A 217 -3.42 -9.96 -0.29
CA VAL A 217 -2.41 -9.75 0.76
C VAL A 217 -2.22 -8.27 1.08
N THR A 218 -2.22 -7.43 0.05
CA THR A 218 -2.06 -5.98 0.17
C THR A 218 -2.73 -5.29 -1.02
N ALA A 219 -3.00 -4.01 -0.86
CA ALA A 219 -3.52 -3.17 -1.94
C ALA A 219 -2.70 -1.88 -2.05
N THR A 220 -2.63 -1.29 -3.24
CA THR A 220 -2.12 0.06 -3.43
C THR A 220 -3.07 0.91 -4.23
N ILE A 221 -3.20 2.15 -3.81
CA ILE A 221 -4.06 3.16 -4.39
C ILE A 221 -3.27 4.43 -4.70
N CYS A 222 -3.81 5.26 -5.54
CA CYS A 222 -3.35 6.61 -5.86
C CYS A 222 -4.54 7.41 -6.40
N GLY A 223 -4.41 8.71 -6.53
CA GLY A 223 -5.33 9.48 -7.37
C GLY A 223 -5.11 9.08 -8.84
N ALA A 224 -6.20 9.00 -9.59
CA ALA A 224 -6.18 8.62 -11.00
C ALA A 224 -7.33 9.27 -11.76
N ASP A 225 -7.22 9.37 -13.09
CA ASP A 225 -8.35 9.81 -13.92
C ASP A 225 -9.12 8.61 -14.46
N ALA A 226 -10.44 8.64 -14.34
CA ALA A 226 -11.34 7.61 -14.85
C ALA A 226 -11.22 7.42 -16.38
N GLY A 227 -11.39 6.19 -16.84
CA GLY A 227 -11.39 5.84 -18.26
C GLY A 227 -10.01 5.89 -18.93
N VAL A 228 -8.92 6.07 -18.18
CA VAL A 228 -7.57 6.09 -18.70
C VAL A 228 -6.98 4.70 -18.73
N THR A 229 -6.44 4.29 -19.86
CA THR A 229 -5.75 3.01 -20.06
C THR A 229 -4.35 3.21 -20.65
N GLY A 230 -3.55 2.16 -20.65
CA GLY A 230 -2.17 2.18 -21.19
C GLY A 230 -1.20 2.95 -20.31
N GLY A 231 -0.11 3.44 -20.91
CA GLY A 231 1.04 4.00 -20.18
C GLY A 231 0.94 5.49 -19.81
N ASN A 232 -0.25 6.10 -19.76
CA ASN A 232 -0.39 7.51 -19.37
C ASN A 232 -0.27 7.70 -17.85
N TRP A 233 0.93 7.45 -17.34
CA TRP A 233 1.20 7.44 -15.90
C TRP A 233 0.90 8.75 -15.18
N ARG A 234 0.98 9.91 -15.84
CA ARG A 234 0.64 11.20 -15.21
C ARG A 234 -0.84 11.32 -14.86
N ARG A 235 -1.70 10.60 -15.59
CA ARG A 235 -3.14 10.56 -15.34
C ARG A 235 -3.55 9.37 -14.46
N LEU A 236 -2.72 8.34 -14.40
CA LEU A 236 -2.96 7.11 -13.62
C LEU A 236 -2.31 7.12 -12.25
N ILE A 237 -1.32 8.01 -12.01
CA ILE A 237 -0.63 8.12 -10.71
C ILE A 237 -0.57 9.59 -10.33
N GLN A 238 -1.43 9.98 -9.41
CA GLN A 238 -1.54 11.32 -8.84
C GLN A 238 -1.56 11.23 -7.31
N THR A 239 -1.38 12.37 -6.62
CA THR A 239 -1.64 12.41 -5.17
C THR A 239 -3.10 12.04 -4.91
N LEU A 240 -3.38 11.40 -3.79
CA LEU A 240 -4.69 10.76 -3.53
C LEU A 240 -5.87 11.76 -3.48
N ASP A 241 -5.57 13.05 -3.32
CA ASP A 241 -6.54 14.15 -3.37
C ASP A 241 -6.90 14.59 -4.79
N LYS A 242 -6.32 13.97 -5.82
CA LYS A 242 -6.47 14.38 -7.23
C LYS A 242 -7.03 13.24 -8.08
N GLY A 243 -7.36 13.62 -9.34
CA GLY A 243 -7.94 12.71 -10.32
C GLY A 243 -9.45 12.72 -10.32
N THR A 244 -10.03 12.11 -11.35
CA THR A 244 -11.49 12.06 -11.55
C THR A 244 -12.09 10.69 -11.22
N TYR A 245 -11.26 9.68 -10.95
CA TYR A 245 -11.69 8.37 -10.51
C TYR A 245 -12.04 8.39 -9.00
N ASP A 246 -13.24 7.91 -8.65
CA ASP A 246 -13.64 7.76 -7.23
C ASP A 246 -12.89 6.59 -6.57
N VAL A 247 -11.73 6.88 -5.98
CA VAL A 247 -10.95 5.87 -5.22
C VAL A 247 -11.73 5.28 -4.05
N GLY A 248 -12.74 5.99 -3.56
CA GLY A 248 -13.66 5.48 -2.54
C GLY A 248 -14.39 4.19 -2.96
N ILE A 249 -14.58 3.93 -4.26
CA ILE A 249 -15.11 2.66 -4.76
C ILE A 249 -14.20 1.50 -4.30
N VAL A 250 -12.88 1.61 -4.54
CA VAL A 250 -11.92 0.57 -4.13
C VAL A 250 -11.95 0.36 -2.62
N LEU A 251 -11.98 1.43 -1.84
CA LEU A 251 -11.99 1.32 -0.38
C LEU A 251 -13.28 0.66 0.16
N ARG A 252 -14.43 0.96 -0.43
CA ARG A 252 -15.70 0.30 -0.10
C ARG A 252 -15.66 -1.19 -0.42
N GLU A 253 -15.16 -1.55 -1.59
CA GLU A 253 -15.03 -2.97 -1.98
C GLU A 253 -14.06 -3.72 -1.05
N LEU A 254 -12.91 -3.12 -0.70
CA LEU A 254 -11.97 -3.71 0.26
C LEU A 254 -12.64 -3.92 1.63
N LYS A 255 -13.43 -2.97 2.10
CA LYS A 255 -14.23 -3.13 3.33
C LYS A 255 -15.26 -4.25 3.19
N GLN A 256 -16.02 -4.27 2.10
CA GLN A 256 -17.09 -5.24 1.85
C GLN A 256 -16.58 -6.68 1.84
N ILE A 257 -15.41 -6.92 1.24
CA ILE A 257 -14.77 -8.25 1.27
C ILE A 257 -14.10 -8.57 2.61
N GLY A 258 -14.11 -7.65 3.58
CA GLY A 258 -13.48 -7.84 4.90
C GLY A 258 -11.95 -7.78 4.86
N PHE A 259 -11.36 -7.04 3.92
CA PHE A 259 -9.91 -6.92 3.83
C PHE A 259 -9.34 -6.05 4.96
N THR A 260 -8.45 -6.63 5.76
CA THR A 260 -7.77 -5.96 6.89
C THR A 260 -6.27 -5.76 6.69
N GLY A 261 -5.74 -6.19 5.54
CA GLY A 261 -4.32 -6.04 5.21
C GLY A 261 -3.91 -4.58 4.95
N PRO A 262 -2.60 -4.32 4.80
CA PRO A 262 -2.10 -2.97 4.60
C PRO A 262 -2.50 -2.43 3.21
N ILE A 263 -2.79 -1.12 3.17
CA ILE A 263 -3.06 -0.37 1.95
C ILE A 263 -1.92 0.63 1.75
N GLY A 264 -1.38 0.74 0.54
CA GLY A 264 -0.27 1.61 0.22
C GLY A 264 -0.61 2.73 -0.74
N PHE A 265 0.16 3.81 -0.67
CA PHE A 265 0.12 4.88 -1.66
C PHE A 265 1.20 4.68 -2.72
N GLN A 266 0.77 4.52 -3.98
CA GLN A 266 1.65 4.52 -5.15
C GLN A 266 1.90 5.95 -5.64
N GLY A 267 3.16 6.41 -5.59
CA GLY A 267 3.52 7.79 -5.97
C GLY A 267 4.59 7.90 -7.05
N TYR A 268 4.78 6.84 -7.84
CA TYR A 268 5.80 6.83 -8.90
C TYR A 268 5.61 7.96 -9.92
N GLY A 269 6.69 8.67 -10.21
CA GLY A 269 6.71 9.71 -11.26
C GLY A 269 6.00 11.03 -10.93
N ILE A 270 5.34 11.15 -9.78
CA ILE A 270 4.75 12.43 -9.34
C ILE A 270 5.89 13.44 -9.13
N LYS A 271 5.75 14.62 -9.70
CA LYS A 271 6.72 15.71 -9.55
C LYS A 271 6.52 16.46 -8.24
N GLY A 272 7.62 16.94 -7.65
CA GLY A 272 7.60 17.73 -6.41
C GLY A 272 8.46 17.15 -5.30
N GLY A 273 8.51 17.84 -4.17
CA GLY A 273 9.19 17.41 -2.97
C GLY A 273 8.40 16.33 -2.21
N ALA A 274 9.04 15.54 -1.38
CA ALA A 274 8.41 14.45 -0.63
C ALA A 274 7.19 14.93 0.18
N ARG A 275 7.32 16.02 0.95
CA ARG A 275 6.22 16.57 1.75
C ARG A 275 5.04 17.04 0.90
N SER A 276 5.29 17.69 -0.25
CA SER A 276 4.22 18.17 -1.13
C SER A 276 3.43 17.05 -1.81
N ILE A 277 3.97 15.84 -1.85
CA ILE A 277 3.30 14.63 -2.34
C ILE A 277 2.58 13.90 -1.21
N LEU A 278 3.27 13.69 -0.09
CA LEU A 278 2.77 12.86 0.99
C LEU A 278 1.70 13.55 1.85
N ALA A 279 1.83 14.86 2.14
CA ALA A 279 0.90 15.56 3.03
C ALA A 279 -0.54 15.63 2.47
N PRO A 280 -0.79 16.03 1.21
CA PRO A 280 -2.14 16.00 0.65
C PRO A 280 -2.67 14.56 0.54
N THR A 281 -1.81 13.58 0.25
CA THR A 281 -2.19 12.17 0.15
C THR A 281 -2.70 11.60 1.47
N ILE A 282 -1.97 11.80 2.58
CA ILE A 282 -2.43 11.29 3.88
C ILE A 282 -3.70 12.03 4.36
N GLY A 283 -3.84 13.31 4.05
CA GLY A 283 -5.07 14.06 4.32
C GLY A 283 -6.28 13.50 3.55
N ALA A 284 -6.09 13.16 2.27
CA ALA A 284 -7.11 12.50 1.46
C ALA A 284 -7.42 11.08 1.96
N TRP A 285 -6.41 10.29 2.33
CA TRP A 285 -6.60 8.97 2.92
C TRP A 285 -7.52 9.02 4.14
N ARG A 286 -7.27 9.92 5.10
CA ARG A 286 -8.11 10.05 6.30
C ARG A 286 -9.57 10.31 5.95
N LYS A 287 -9.85 11.21 5.01
CA LYS A 287 -11.20 11.54 4.55
C LYS A 287 -11.87 10.37 3.81
N LEU A 288 -11.19 9.77 2.85
CA LEU A 288 -11.72 8.67 2.04
C LEU A 288 -11.97 7.41 2.88
N SER A 289 -11.03 7.09 3.77
CA SER A 289 -11.11 5.95 4.68
C SER A 289 -12.26 6.12 5.69
N ALA A 290 -12.43 7.31 6.27
CA ALA A 290 -13.56 7.62 7.14
C ALA A 290 -14.91 7.52 6.40
N ALA A 291 -15.00 8.07 5.18
CA ALA A 291 -16.19 7.97 4.35
C ALA A 291 -16.53 6.52 3.96
N ALA A 292 -15.51 5.69 3.67
CA ALA A 292 -15.72 4.26 3.37
C ALA A 292 -16.14 3.49 4.62
N ALA A 293 -15.62 3.82 5.80
CA ALA A 293 -15.98 3.17 7.06
C ALA A 293 -17.45 3.40 7.47
N GLN A 294 -18.02 4.55 7.12
CA GLN A 294 -19.40 4.93 7.49
C GLN A 294 -20.47 4.40 6.53
N ARG A 295 -20.14 4.07 5.30
CA ARG A 295 -21.10 3.54 4.34
C ARG A 295 -21.30 2.04 4.57
N PRO A 296 -22.55 1.55 4.50
CA PRO A 296 -22.85 0.12 4.64
C PRO A 296 -22.21 -0.70 3.53
#